data_50bbd91f5de2039a918459dc0cefac55
#
_entry.id   50bbd91f5de2039a918459dc0cefac55
#
_cell.length_a   1.000
_cell.length_b   1.000
_cell.length_c   1.000
_cell.angle_alpha   90.00
_cell.angle_beta   90.00
_cell.angle_gamma   90.00
#
_symmetry.space_group_name_H-M   'P 1'
#
loop_
_entity.id
_entity.type
_entity.pdbx_description
1 polymer ?
#
loop_
_entity_poly.entity_id
_entity_poly.type
_entity_poly.pdbx_seq_one_letter_code
_entity_poly.pdbx_strand_id
1 'polypeptide(L)'
;MTTVTPQRISLGAPEGYAAVVGSIAVGVALVLIWMSRLAVAREVYVSELGAQGEPTAVAFEVALLLIVGGGSAVAWAARGVRAWPPLLAIGSPAVSLWVGSGFFLLASQVTCTSGCPLPYGSSFTLQDFTHTLAAVFAFAAACWAMIQTSFAREHRVLARMSLVTAVAVAVIAGTGGLFSLFRFQVVLGSRLEFVATTIAIAWLIMLGTVIAARKLGQASVS
;
A
#
# COMPACT_ATOMS: atom_id res chain seq x y z
N MET A 1 -33.63 -43.24 6.09
CA MET A 1 -32.59 -42.79 5.16
C MET A 1 -32.37 -41.30 5.42
N THR A 2 -31.35 -40.96 6.20
CA THR A 2 -30.97 -39.58 6.47
C THR A 2 -30.08 -39.12 5.32
N THR A 3 -30.61 -38.26 4.46
CA THR A 3 -29.82 -37.59 3.39
C THR A 3 -28.84 -36.62 4.05
N VAL A 4 -27.57 -37.01 4.12
CA VAL A 4 -26.48 -36.10 4.48
C VAL A 4 -26.31 -35.10 3.32
N THR A 5 -26.82 -33.89 3.52
CA THR A 5 -26.58 -32.80 2.59
C THR A 5 -25.08 -32.48 2.63
N PRO A 6 -24.33 -32.52 1.51
CA PRO A 6 -22.93 -32.19 1.52
C PRO A 6 -22.80 -30.71 1.90
N GLN A 7 -22.13 -30.46 3.01
CA GLN A 7 -21.79 -29.14 3.49
C GLN A 7 -20.94 -28.46 2.41
N ARG A 8 -21.52 -27.53 1.64
CA ARG A 8 -20.77 -26.73 0.68
C ARG A 8 -19.74 -25.88 1.48
N ILE A 9 -18.49 -26.26 1.36
CA ILE A 9 -17.39 -25.44 1.89
C ILE A 9 -17.54 -24.07 1.25
N SER A 10 -17.93 -23.08 2.04
CA SER A 10 -18.06 -21.70 1.58
C SER A 10 -16.67 -21.19 1.17
N LEU A 11 -16.43 -21.12 -0.14
CA LEU A 11 -15.16 -20.68 -0.73
C LEU A 11 -14.80 -19.22 -0.38
N GLY A 12 -15.69 -18.48 0.29
CA GLY A 12 -15.46 -17.10 0.71
C GLY A 12 -14.74 -16.93 2.05
N ALA A 13 -14.77 -17.94 2.93
CA ALA A 13 -14.19 -17.81 4.28
C ALA A 13 -12.65 -17.60 4.28
N PRO A 14 -11.83 -18.38 3.54
CA PRO A 14 -10.37 -18.17 3.54
C PRO A 14 -9.97 -16.82 2.99
N GLU A 15 -10.68 -16.30 1.98
CA GLU A 15 -10.45 -14.95 1.45
C GLU A 15 -10.82 -13.88 2.48
N GLY A 16 -11.90 -14.09 3.25
CA GLY A 16 -12.29 -13.21 4.34
C GLY A 16 -11.22 -13.13 5.44
N TYR A 17 -10.71 -14.27 5.88
CA TYR A 17 -9.63 -14.32 6.89
C TYR A 17 -8.33 -13.71 6.36
N ALA A 18 -7.95 -13.96 5.11
CA ALA A 18 -6.77 -13.34 4.50
C ALA A 18 -6.89 -11.81 4.47
N ALA A 19 -8.09 -11.28 4.17
CA ALA A 19 -8.34 -9.85 4.21
C ALA A 19 -8.22 -9.26 5.62
N VAL A 20 -8.70 -9.96 6.66
CA VAL A 20 -8.53 -9.54 8.06
C VAL A 20 -7.06 -9.52 8.46
N VAL A 21 -6.35 -10.63 8.25
CA VAL A 21 -4.92 -10.75 8.61
C VAL A 21 -4.10 -9.72 7.85
N GLY A 22 -4.36 -9.55 6.55
CA GLY A 22 -3.71 -8.55 5.72
C GLY A 22 -3.95 -7.13 6.23
N SER A 23 -5.18 -6.78 6.59
CA SER A 23 -5.52 -5.45 7.14
C SER A 23 -4.82 -5.19 8.47
N ILE A 24 -4.76 -6.19 9.35
CA ILE A 24 -4.04 -6.08 10.63
C ILE A 24 -2.54 -5.87 10.39
N ALA A 25 -1.92 -6.67 9.52
CA ALA A 25 -0.50 -6.55 9.19
C ALA A 25 -0.15 -5.16 8.65
N VAL A 26 -0.96 -4.64 7.72
CA VAL A 26 -0.79 -3.29 7.16
C VAL A 26 -1.03 -2.21 8.22
N GLY A 27 -1.97 -2.41 9.15
CA GLY A 27 -2.19 -1.53 10.29
C GLY A 27 -0.99 -1.48 11.24
N VAL A 28 -0.39 -2.63 11.56
CA VAL A 28 0.83 -2.72 12.35
C VAL A 28 1.99 -2.00 11.64
N ALA A 29 2.12 -2.17 10.31
CA ALA A 29 3.11 -1.46 9.52
C ALA A 29 2.98 0.07 9.66
N LEU A 30 1.75 0.60 9.58
CA LEU A 30 1.51 2.04 9.78
C LEU A 30 1.94 2.52 11.15
N VAL A 31 1.66 1.75 12.20
CA VAL A 31 2.10 2.07 13.57
C VAL A 31 3.63 2.09 13.64
N LEU A 32 4.32 1.10 13.06
CA LEU A 32 5.79 1.04 13.05
C LEU A 32 6.39 2.23 12.29
N ILE A 33 5.82 2.64 11.16
CA ILE A 33 6.27 3.82 10.40
C ILE A 33 6.17 5.09 11.27
N TRP A 34 5.04 5.29 11.95
CA TRP A 34 4.86 6.46 12.80
C TRP A 34 5.71 6.42 14.07
N MET A 35 5.90 5.24 14.68
CA MET A 35 6.83 5.09 15.80
C MET A 35 8.27 5.41 15.37
N SER A 36 8.70 4.93 14.20
CA SER A 36 10.01 5.25 13.62
C SER A 36 10.14 6.76 13.37
N ARG A 37 9.09 7.41 12.82
CA ARG A 37 9.09 8.86 12.61
C ARG A 37 9.26 9.63 13.93
N LEU A 38 8.55 9.23 14.96
CA LEU A 38 8.60 9.88 16.29
C LEU A 38 9.92 9.65 17.03
N ALA A 39 10.63 8.58 16.71
CA ALA A 39 11.95 8.28 17.28
C ALA A 39 13.07 9.16 16.68
N VAL A 40 12.85 9.80 15.53
CA VAL A 40 13.84 10.66 14.85
C VAL A 40 13.49 12.13 15.11
N ALA A 41 14.43 12.86 15.74
CA ALA A 41 14.21 14.25 16.12
C ALA A 41 14.26 15.25 14.93
N ARG A 42 14.91 14.87 13.82
CA ARG A 42 15.02 15.68 12.61
C ARG A 42 13.84 15.43 11.65
N GLU A 43 13.60 16.37 10.75
CA GLU A 43 12.68 16.12 9.63
C GLU A 43 13.34 15.15 8.64
N VAL A 44 12.61 14.11 8.28
CA VAL A 44 13.05 13.00 7.40
C VAL A 44 11.93 12.63 6.44
N TYR A 45 12.29 12.17 5.26
CA TYR A 45 11.37 11.48 4.37
C TYR A 45 11.04 10.08 4.90
N VAL A 46 9.92 9.50 4.46
CA VAL A 46 9.54 8.14 4.87
C VAL A 46 10.63 7.13 4.51
N SER A 47 11.20 7.26 3.32
CA SER A 47 12.27 6.39 2.82
C SER A 47 13.56 6.50 3.65
N GLU A 48 13.87 7.67 4.21
CA GLU A 48 15.05 7.86 5.07
C GLU A 48 14.98 7.05 6.37
N LEU A 49 13.79 6.70 6.86
CA LEU A 49 13.66 5.86 8.06
C LEU A 49 14.31 4.49 7.91
N GLY A 50 14.40 3.98 6.66
CA GLY A 50 15.05 2.72 6.32
C GLY A 50 16.46 2.87 5.75
N ALA A 51 17.03 4.08 5.75
CA ALA A 51 18.36 4.31 5.20
C ALA A 51 19.45 3.62 6.03
N GLN A 52 20.56 3.30 5.37
CA GLN A 52 21.69 2.64 6.02
C GLN A 52 22.25 3.51 7.16
N GLY A 53 22.37 2.89 8.34
CA GLY A 53 22.87 3.54 9.55
C GLY A 53 21.82 4.25 10.39
N GLU A 54 20.57 4.34 9.94
CA GLU A 54 19.49 4.91 10.75
C GLU A 54 19.07 3.91 11.86
N PRO A 55 18.86 4.37 13.09
CA PRO A 55 18.43 3.50 14.19
C PRO A 55 17.06 2.87 13.98
N THR A 56 16.26 3.43 13.07
CA THR A 56 14.92 2.97 12.73
C THR A 56 14.89 2.00 11.55
N ALA A 57 16.02 1.74 10.88
CA ALA A 57 16.10 0.99 9.64
C ALA A 57 15.43 -0.39 9.73
N VAL A 58 15.73 -1.15 10.79
CA VAL A 58 15.13 -2.49 11.00
C VAL A 58 13.63 -2.43 11.21
N ALA A 59 13.14 -1.48 12.02
CA ALA A 59 11.71 -1.32 12.27
C ALA A 59 10.96 -0.92 10.98
N PHE A 60 11.57 -0.07 10.18
CA PHE A 60 11.01 0.35 8.89
C PHE A 60 11.03 -0.78 7.86
N GLU A 61 12.09 -1.58 7.80
CA GLU A 61 12.15 -2.78 6.95
C GLU A 61 11.04 -3.76 7.31
N VAL A 62 10.83 -4.05 8.59
CA VAL A 62 9.71 -4.87 9.06
C VAL A 62 8.37 -4.28 8.64
N ALA A 63 8.20 -2.95 8.74
CA ALA A 63 6.98 -2.29 8.28
C ALA A 63 6.75 -2.49 6.77
N LEU A 64 7.78 -2.36 5.94
CA LEU A 64 7.65 -2.62 4.49
C LEU A 64 7.29 -4.08 4.21
N LEU A 65 7.92 -5.05 4.89
CA LEU A 65 7.60 -6.47 4.72
C LEU A 65 6.15 -6.79 5.16
N LEU A 66 5.64 -6.13 6.20
CA LEU A 66 4.24 -6.24 6.61
C LEU A 66 3.30 -5.63 5.57
N ILE A 67 3.67 -4.53 4.90
CA ILE A 67 2.91 -3.98 3.77
C ILE A 67 2.91 -4.96 2.60
N VAL A 68 4.04 -5.56 2.29
CA VAL A 68 4.18 -6.56 1.21
C VAL A 68 3.31 -7.78 1.47
N GLY A 69 3.44 -8.40 2.63
CA GLY A 69 2.67 -9.59 3.00
C GLY A 69 1.19 -9.29 3.18
N GLY A 70 0.87 -8.25 3.94
CA GLY A 70 -0.50 -7.82 4.20
C GLY A 70 -1.20 -7.31 2.94
N GLY A 71 -0.52 -6.49 2.14
CA GLY A 71 -1.02 -6.02 0.85
C GLY A 71 -1.29 -7.16 -0.13
N SER A 72 -0.41 -8.16 -0.19
CA SER A 72 -0.59 -9.37 -0.99
C SER A 72 -1.79 -10.21 -0.52
N ALA A 73 -2.01 -10.32 0.79
CA ALA A 73 -3.17 -11.02 1.35
C ALA A 73 -4.49 -10.29 1.02
N VAL A 74 -4.52 -8.96 1.13
CA VAL A 74 -5.67 -8.14 0.71
C VAL A 74 -5.88 -8.26 -0.81
N ALA A 75 -4.81 -8.23 -1.61
CA ALA A 75 -4.88 -8.41 -3.05
C ALA A 75 -5.48 -9.78 -3.43
N TRP A 76 -5.07 -10.84 -2.73
CA TRP A 76 -5.62 -12.17 -2.93
C TRP A 76 -7.12 -12.21 -2.64
N ALA A 77 -7.56 -11.58 -1.57
CA ALA A 77 -8.98 -11.47 -1.22
C ALA A 77 -9.76 -10.60 -2.22
N ALA A 78 -9.12 -9.59 -2.80
CA ALA A 78 -9.70 -8.65 -3.75
C ALA A 78 -9.80 -9.17 -5.19
N ARG A 79 -9.42 -10.43 -5.49
CA ARG A 79 -9.39 -10.98 -6.86
C ARG A 79 -10.74 -10.92 -7.60
N GLY A 80 -11.84 -10.90 -6.85
CA GLY A 80 -13.19 -10.76 -7.39
C GLY A 80 -13.61 -9.33 -7.75
N VAL A 81 -12.87 -8.31 -7.27
CA VAL A 81 -13.16 -6.90 -7.56
C VAL A 81 -12.79 -6.59 -9.01
N ARG A 82 -13.74 -6.04 -9.78
CA ARG A 82 -13.53 -5.70 -11.20
C ARG A 82 -13.95 -4.27 -11.48
N ALA A 83 -13.10 -3.54 -12.22
CA ALA A 83 -13.48 -2.27 -12.81
C ALA A 83 -14.41 -2.49 -14.01
N TRP A 84 -15.41 -1.62 -14.17
CA TRP A 84 -16.35 -1.75 -15.28
C TRP A 84 -15.81 -1.26 -16.64
N PRO A 85 -15.08 -0.10 -16.74
CA PRO A 85 -14.57 0.36 -18.03
C PRO A 85 -13.50 -0.59 -18.59
N PRO A 86 -13.56 -1.00 -19.88
CA PRO A 86 -12.62 -1.94 -20.47
C PRO A 86 -11.14 -1.54 -20.31
N LEU A 87 -10.84 -0.24 -20.44
CA LEU A 87 -9.47 0.28 -20.27
C LEU A 87 -8.93 0.08 -18.85
N LEU A 88 -9.79 0.18 -17.83
CA LEU A 88 -9.42 -0.04 -16.44
C LEU A 88 -9.51 -1.51 -16.04
N ALA A 89 -10.16 -2.33 -16.87
CA ALA A 89 -10.24 -3.78 -16.70
C ALA A 89 -8.99 -4.52 -17.21
N ILE A 90 -8.02 -3.81 -17.83
CA ILE A 90 -6.71 -4.35 -18.15
C ILE A 90 -5.98 -4.62 -16.83
N GLY A 91 -5.95 -5.87 -16.41
CA GLY A 91 -5.63 -6.27 -15.06
C GLY A 91 -6.80 -6.07 -14.09
N SER A 92 -6.58 -6.32 -12.82
CA SER A 92 -7.56 -6.09 -11.75
C SER A 92 -6.89 -5.30 -10.62
N PRO A 93 -7.68 -4.70 -9.70
CA PRO A 93 -7.10 -4.07 -8.51
C PRO A 93 -6.15 -5.00 -7.75
N ALA A 94 -6.46 -6.30 -7.71
CA ALA A 94 -5.59 -7.31 -7.10
C ALA A 94 -4.23 -7.41 -7.80
N VAL A 95 -4.19 -7.42 -9.13
CA VAL A 95 -2.93 -7.45 -9.89
C VAL A 95 -2.12 -6.19 -9.62
N SER A 96 -2.74 -5.02 -9.64
CA SER A 96 -2.07 -3.74 -9.34
C SER A 96 -1.49 -3.71 -7.93
N LEU A 97 -2.22 -4.27 -6.94
CA LEU A 97 -1.72 -4.39 -5.57
C LEU A 97 -0.54 -5.36 -5.47
N TRP A 98 -0.55 -6.49 -6.19
CA TRP A 98 0.60 -7.39 -6.22
C TRP A 98 1.82 -6.75 -6.88
N VAL A 99 1.63 -6.00 -7.96
CA VAL A 99 2.71 -5.22 -8.60
C VAL A 99 3.27 -4.21 -7.61
N GLY A 100 2.42 -3.47 -6.90
CA GLY A 100 2.84 -2.55 -5.85
C GLY A 100 3.60 -3.24 -4.72
N SER A 101 3.10 -4.41 -4.24
CA SER A 101 3.79 -5.22 -3.23
C SER A 101 5.16 -5.69 -3.71
N GLY A 102 5.30 -6.09 -4.97
CA GLY A 102 6.58 -6.47 -5.57
C GLY A 102 7.59 -5.32 -5.59
N PHE A 103 7.15 -4.12 -5.94
CA PHE A 103 8.00 -2.93 -5.89
C PHE A 103 8.35 -2.51 -4.47
N PHE A 104 7.44 -2.61 -3.50
CA PHE A 104 7.77 -2.38 -2.09
C PHE A 104 8.74 -3.45 -1.55
N LEU A 105 8.62 -4.70 -1.99
CA LEU A 105 9.61 -5.73 -1.67
C LEU A 105 10.98 -5.35 -2.22
N LEU A 106 11.06 -4.91 -3.48
CA LEU A 106 12.31 -4.42 -4.06
C LEU A 106 12.88 -3.24 -3.26
N ALA A 107 12.05 -2.26 -2.91
CA ALA A 107 12.47 -1.10 -2.12
C ALA A 107 12.95 -1.50 -0.70
N SER A 108 12.38 -2.54 -0.09
CA SER A 108 12.82 -3.04 1.22
C SER A 108 14.17 -3.74 1.16
N GLN A 109 14.49 -4.40 0.05
CA GLN A 109 15.76 -5.12 -0.12
C GLN A 109 16.89 -4.21 -0.65
N VAL A 110 16.54 -3.20 -1.43
CA VAL A 110 17.47 -2.18 -1.93
C VAL A 110 17.24 -0.91 -1.10
N THR A 111 17.78 -0.88 0.12
CA THR A 111 17.64 0.27 1.03
C THR A 111 18.44 1.47 0.52
N CYS A 112 18.01 2.69 0.87
CA CYS A 112 18.81 3.88 0.59
C CYS A 112 20.16 3.85 1.31
N THR A 113 21.15 4.52 0.73
CA THR A 113 22.36 4.91 1.47
C THR A 113 22.05 5.98 2.51
N SER A 114 23.00 6.27 3.40
CA SER A 114 22.77 7.24 4.49
C SER A 114 22.24 8.58 3.99
N GLY A 115 21.12 9.03 4.55
CA GLY A 115 20.43 10.26 4.16
C GLY A 115 19.60 10.17 2.88
N CYS A 116 19.51 9.01 2.26
CA CYS A 116 18.71 8.75 1.06
C CYS A 116 18.84 9.86 -0.01
N PRO A 117 20.05 10.06 -0.59
CA PRO A 117 20.32 11.16 -1.49
C PRO A 117 19.46 11.08 -2.75
N LEU A 118 19.18 12.23 -3.34
CA LEU A 118 18.41 12.31 -4.58
C LEU A 118 19.10 11.54 -5.72
N PRO A 119 18.33 10.94 -6.65
CA PRO A 119 18.86 10.09 -7.71
C PRO A 119 19.54 10.92 -8.84
N TYR A 120 20.21 12.01 -8.50
CA TYR A 120 20.98 12.85 -9.42
C TYR A 120 22.03 13.69 -8.68
N GLY A 121 23.01 14.22 -9.43
CA GLY A 121 24.09 15.05 -8.92
C GLY A 121 25.28 14.23 -8.42
N SER A 122 26.17 14.86 -7.64
CA SER A 122 27.42 14.26 -7.18
C SER A 122 27.24 13.14 -6.15
N SER A 123 26.09 13.10 -5.48
CA SER A 123 25.73 12.07 -4.50
C SER A 123 24.94 10.91 -5.10
N PHE A 124 24.76 10.88 -6.42
CA PHE A 124 24.02 9.81 -7.12
C PHE A 124 24.65 8.44 -6.86
N THR A 125 23.80 7.49 -6.48
CA THR A 125 24.15 6.06 -6.48
C THR A 125 23.07 5.28 -7.23
N LEU A 126 23.47 4.19 -7.88
CA LEU A 126 22.51 3.29 -8.54
C LEU A 126 21.55 2.66 -7.52
N GLN A 127 22.02 2.43 -6.29
CA GLN A 127 21.23 1.90 -5.19
C GLN A 127 20.08 2.85 -4.84
N ASP A 128 20.37 4.15 -4.59
CA ASP A 128 19.35 5.15 -4.25
C ASP A 128 18.37 5.40 -5.39
N PHE A 129 18.85 5.38 -6.63
CA PHE A 129 18.01 5.47 -7.82
C PHE A 129 17.04 4.28 -7.91
N THR A 130 17.54 3.06 -7.72
CA THR A 130 16.72 1.84 -7.77
C THR A 130 15.67 1.84 -6.67
N HIS A 131 16.06 2.21 -5.43
CA HIS A 131 15.14 2.35 -4.31
C HIS A 131 14.03 3.35 -4.60
N THR A 132 14.42 4.56 -5.01
CA THR A 132 13.47 5.65 -5.31
C THR A 132 12.50 5.24 -6.42
N LEU A 133 13.02 4.64 -7.49
CA LEU A 133 12.19 4.19 -8.61
C LEU A 133 11.21 3.09 -8.20
N ALA A 134 11.67 2.14 -7.39
CA ALA A 134 10.81 1.09 -6.83
C ALA A 134 9.70 1.68 -5.96
N ALA A 135 10.01 2.64 -5.07
CA ALA A 135 9.00 3.31 -4.25
C ALA A 135 7.99 4.08 -5.12
N VAL A 136 8.43 4.82 -6.12
CA VAL A 136 7.53 5.55 -7.05
C VAL A 136 6.59 4.60 -7.77
N PHE A 137 7.08 3.49 -8.31
CA PHE A 137 6.23 2.50 -8.99
C PHE A 137 5.29 1.77 -8.04
N ALA A 138 5.70 1.52 -6.79
CA ALA A 138 4.82 0.96 -5.77
C ALA A 138 3.62 1.87 -5.48
N PHE A 139 3.87 3.17 -5.27
CA PHE A 139 2.82 4.17 -5.07
C PHE A 139 1.94 4.34 -6.32
N ALA A 140 2.53 4.37 -7.51
CA ALA A 140 1.78 4.45 -8.76
C ALA A 140 0.84 3.24 -8.95
N ALA A 141 1.31 2.03 -8.64
CA ALA A 141 0.50 0.82 -8.69
C ALA A 141 -0.64 0.84 -7.64
N ALA A 142 -0.38 1.36 -6.43
CA ALA A 142 -1.41 1.55 -5.41
C ALA A 142 -2.47 2.57 -5.86
N CYS A 143 -2.07 3.72 -6.41
CA CYS A 143 -2.99 4.71 -6.98
C CYS A 143 -3.81 4.10 -8.13
N TRP A 144 -3.20 3.31 -8.99
CA TRP A 144 -3.89 2.62 -10.07
C TRP A 144 -4.92 1.62 -9.53
N ALA A 145 -4.59 0.85 -8.49
CA ALA A 145 -5.54 -0.03 -7.81
C ALA A 145 -6.73 0.75 -7.21
N MET A 146 -6.49 1.93 -6.62
CA MET A 146 -7.52 2.83 -6.11
C MET A 146 -8.44 3.31 -7.25
N ILE A 147 -7.87 3.75 -8.38
CA ILE A 147 -8.63 4.16 -9.56
C ILE A 147 -9.47 2.99 -10.09
N GLN A 148 -8.90 1.80 -10.27
CA GLN A 148 -9.64 0.62 -10.70
C GLN A 148 -10.80 0.30 -9.74
N THR A 149 -10.55 0.36 -8.42
CA THR A 149 -11.56 0.10 -7.39
C THR A 149 -12.68 1.16 -7.41
N SER A 150 -12.37 2.41 -7.76
CA SER A 150 -13.37 3.48 -7.86
C SER A 150 -14.42 3.25 -8.96
N PHE A 151 -14.14 2.38 -9.91
CA PHE A 151 -15.06 1.96 -10.96
C PHE A 151 -15.68 0.57 -10.71
N ALA A 152 -15.53 0.02 -9.49
CA ALA A 152 -16.19 -1.23 -9.13
C ALA A 152 -17.69 -0.98 -8.82
N ARG A 153 -18.58 -1.59 -9.62
CA ARG A 153 -20.03 -1.35 -9.53
C ARG A 153 -20.70 -1.88 -8.25
N GLU A 154 -20.13 -2.92 -7.68
CA GLU A 154 -20.76 -3.65 -6.57
C GLU A 154 -20.74 -2.89 -5.22
N HIS A 155 -19.91 -1.82 -5.10
CA HIS A 155 -19.62 -1.11 -3.85
C HIS A 155 -19.55 0.40 -4.01
N ARG A 156 -20.68 1.07 -4.11
CA ARG A 156 -20.72 2.52 -4.33
C ARG A 156 -19.93 3.34 -3.30
N VAL A 157 -19.99 2.95 -2.02
CA VAL A 157 -19.26 3.65 -0.95
C VAL A 157 -17.75 3.44 -1.11
N LEU A 158 -17.32 2.18 -1.26
CA LEU A 158 -15.92 1.84 -1.51
C LEU A 158 -15.39 2.53 -2.78
N ALA A 159 -16.16 2.53 -3.85
CA ALA A 159 -15.79 3.18 -5.10
C ALA A 159 -15.56 4.69 -4.93
N ARG A 160 -16.48 5.40 -4.24
CA ARG A 160 -16.32 6.83 -3.96
C ARG A 160 -15.10 7.12 -3.08
N MET A 161 -14.93 6.36 -2.00
CA MET A 161 -13.77 6.50 -1.12
C MET A 161 -12.47 6.24 -1.87
N SER A 162 -12.43 5.22 -2.74
CA SER A 162 -11.24 4.91 -3.55
C SER A 162 -10.89 6.04 -4.52
N LEU A 163 -11.89 6.70 -5.12
CA LEU A 163 -11.64 7.85 -6.01
C LEU A 163 -11.06 9.03 -5.23
N VAL A 164 -11.68 9.40 -4.10
CA VAL A 164 -11.21 10.50 -3.25
C VAL A 164 -9.78 10.23 -2.78
N THR A 165 -9.52 9.01 -2.34
CA THR A 165 -8.18 8.59 -1.87
C THR A 165 -7.16 8.60 -3.00
N ALA A 166 -7.52 8.10 -4.20
CA ALA A 166 -6.63 8.13 -5.36
C ALA A 166 -6.19 9.56 -5.71
N VAL A 167 -7.16 10.49 -5.77
CA VAL A 167 -6.88 11.90 -6.05
C VAL A 167 -6.02 12.51 -4.93
N ALA A 168 -6.38 12.27 -3.67
CA ALA A 168 -5.63 12.80 -2.54
C ALA A 168 -4.18 12.31 -2.53
N VAL A 169 -3.97 10.99 -2.68
CA VAL A 169 -2.61 10.41 -2.70
C VAL A 169 -1.83 10.92 -3.92
N ALA A 170 -2.42 10.94 -5.11
CA ALA A 170 -1.74 11.41 -6.31
C ALA A 170 -1.30 12.89 -6.19
N VAL A 171 -2.17 13.75 -5.67
CA VAL A 171 -1.85 15.18 -5.50
C VAL A 171 -0.81 15.37 -4.40
N ILE A 172 -1.02 14.75 -3.22
CA ILE A 172 -0.13 14.95 -2.06
C ILE A 172 1.24 14.32 -2.31
N ALA A 173 1.29 13.06 -2.76
CA ALA A 173 2.56 12.39 -3.07
C ALA A 173 3.26 13.03 -4.27
N GLY A 174 2.52 13.41 -5.32
CA GLY A 174 3.07 14.10 -6.48
C GLY A 174 3.69 15.45 -6.11
N THR A 175 3.00 16.26 -5.29
CA THR A 175 3.52 17.53 -4.79
C THR A 175 4.75 17.32 -3.90
N GLY A 176 4.69 16.37 -2.95
CA GLY A 176 5.82 16.03 -2.09
C GLY A 176 7.03 15.55 -2.88
N GLY A 177 6.83 14.68 -3.87
CA GLY A 177 7.88 14.20 -4.76
C GLY A 177 8.52 15.30 -5.60
N LEU A 178 7.72 16.25 -6.13
CA LEU A 178 8.26 17.41 -6.85
C LEU A 178 9.08 18.31 -5.93
N PHE A 179 8.61 18.57 -4.70
CA PHE A 179 9.38 19.38 -3.74
C PHE A 179 10.69 18.69 -3.37
N SER A 180 10.70 17.38 -3.21
CA SER A 180 11.92 16.60 -3.00
C SER A 180 12.84 16.71 -4.21
N LEU A 181 12.32 16.46 -5.41
CA LEU A 181 13.11 16.44 -6.66
C LEU A 181 13.80 17.80 -6.94
N PHE A 182 13.09 18.91 -6.72
CA PHE A 182 13.64 20.26 -6.93
C PHE A 182 14.34 20.85 -5.70
N ARG A 183 14.46 20.08 -4.62
CA ARG A 183 15.00 20.56 -3.32
C ARG A 183 14.30 21.83 -2.81
N PHE A 184 13.01 21.94 -3.11
CA PHE A 184 12.19 23.06 -2.71
C PHE A 184 11.28 22.64 -1.55
N GLN A 185 11.20 23.46 -0.48
CA GLN A 185 10.32 23.15 0.66
C GLN A 185 10.48 21.73 1.21
N VAL A 186 11.71 21.28 1.44
CA VAL A 186 12.07 19.91 1.86
C VAL A 186 11.27 19.44 3.07
N VAL A 187 11.06 20.31 4.07
CA VAL A 187 10.27 20.02 5.27
C VAL A 187 8.81 19.74 4.91
N LEU A 188 8.22 20.52 4.02
CA LEU A 188 6.85 20.29 3.57
C LEU A 188 6.78 19.03 2.72
N GLY A 189 7.75 18.80 1.84
CA GLY A 189 7.85 17.59 1.02
C GLY A 189 7.86 16.32 1.86
N SER A 190 8.68 16.28 2.91
CA SER A 190 8.75 15.13 3.82
C SER A 190 7.42 14.88 4.55
N ARG A 191 6.76 15.92 5.04
CA ARG A 191 5.44 15.80 5.69
C ARG A 191 4.35 15.31 4.74
N LEU A 192 4.35 15.79 3.48
CA LEU A 192 3.42 15.33 2.46
C LEU A 192 3.61 13.84 2.15
N GLU A 193 4.84 13.34 2.14
CA GLU A 193 5.11 11.91 1.96
C GLU A 193 4.50 11.07 3.09
N PHE A 194 4.64 11.46 4.36
CA PHE A 194 4.00 10.76 5.49
C PHE A 194 2.48 10.80 5.40
N VAL A 195 1.89 11.94 5.02
CA VAL A 195 0.44 12.06 4.84
C VAL A 195 -0.05 11.16 3.71
N ALA A 196 0.60 11.17 2.55
CA ALA A 196 0.25 10.33 1.42
C ALA A 196 0.36 8.85 1.76
N THR A 197 1.45 8.44 2.44
CA THR A 197 1.67 7.07 2.92
C THR A 197 0.56 6.65 3.87
N THR A 198 0.20 7.49 4.84
CA THR A 198 -0.88 7.22 5.80
C THR A 198 -2.22 7.03 5.11
N ILE A 199 -2.56 7.90 4.17
CA ILE A 199 -3.83 7.82 3.41
C ILE A 199 -3.86 6.54 2.56
N ALA A 200 -2.77 6.20 1.87
CA ALA A 200 -2.68 5.00 1.05
C ALA A 200 -2.83 3.71 1.88
N ILE A 201 -2.16 3.64 3.03
CA ILE A 201 -2.27 2.52 3.96
C ILE A 201 -3.68 2.41 4.57
N ALA A 202 -4.27 3.53 4.99
CA ALA A 202 -5.64 3.57 5.50
C ALA A 202 -6.66 3.07 4.46
N TRP A 203 -6.47 3.43 3.19
CA TRP A 203 -7.29 2.90 2.11
C TRP A 203 -7.13 1.38 1.94
N LEU A 204 -5.92 0.85 2.02
CA LEU A 204 -5.68 -0.59 1.90
C LEU A 204 -6.33 -1.36 3.05
N ILE A 205 -6.29 -0.83 4.28
CA ILE A 205 -7.01 -1.37 5.44
C ILE A 205 -8.53 -1.34 5.19
N MET A 206 -9.06 -0.23 4.71
CA MET A 206 -10.48 -0.08 4.39
C MET A 206 -10.91 -1.09 3.32
N LEU A 207 -10.13 -1.26 2.26
CA LEU A 207 -10.41 -2.25 1.20
C LEU A 207 -10.48 -3.66 1.80
N GLY A 208 -9.48 -4.04 2.59
CA GLY A 208 -9.43 -5.36 3.22
C GLY A 208 -10.60 -5.59 4.20
N THR A 209 -10.93 -4.60 5.04
CA THR A 209 -12.04 -4.72 5.99
C THR A 209 -13.41 -4.83 5.30
N VAL A 210 -13.65 -4.08 4.23
CA VAL A 210 -14.88 -4.18 3.43
C VAL A 210 -15.01 -5.56 2.78
N ILE A 211 -13.92 -6.09 2.22
CA ILE A 211 -13.91 -7.42 1.61
C ILE A 211 -14.13 -8.50 2.68
N ALA A 212 -13.45 -8.40 3.83
CA ALA A 212 -13.59 -9.34 4.94
C ALA A 212 -15.04 -9.40 5.44
N ALA A 213 -15.66 -8.25 5.70
CA ALA A 213 -17.03 -8.16 6.18
C ALA A 213 -18.02 -8.86 5.21
N ARG A 214 -17.85 -8.69 3.90
CA ARG A 214 -18.70 -9.38 2.91
C ARG A 214 -18.47 -10.86 2.86
N LYS A 215 -17.23 -11.30 2.75
CA LYS A 215 -16.87 -12.71 2.58
C LYS A 215 -17.27 -13.54 3.81
N LEU A 216 -17.03 -13.01 5.00
CA LEU A 216 -17.39 -13.67 6.26
C LEU A 216 -18.92 -13.63 6.50
N GLY A 217 -19.58 -12.50 6.16
CA GLY A 217 -21.04 -12.40 6.25
C GLY A 217 -21.76 -13.37 5.31
N GLN A 218 -21.26 -13.62 4.10
CA GLN A 218 -21.81 -14.62 3.18
C GLN A 218 -21.59 -16.05 3.68
N ALA A 219 -20.48 -16.31 4.34
CA ALA A 219 -20.16 -17.64 4.88
C ALA A 219 -21.03 -18.02 6.09
N SER A 220 -21.58 -17.05 6.82
CA SER A 220 -22.44 -17.30 7.99
C SER A 220 -23.91 -17.62 7.63
N VAL A 221 -24.32 -17.37 6.37
CA VAL A 221 -25.72 -17.56 5.89
C VAL A 221 -25.87 -18.84 5.05
N SER A 222 -24.77 -19.45 4.65
CA SER A 222 -24.70 -20.69 3.87
C SER A 222 -24.59 -21.93 4.76
#